data_2c8c1a014c66303bf2525f390259b217
#
_entry.id   2c8c1a014c66303bf2525f390259b217
#
_cell.length_a   1.000
_cell.length_b   1.000
_cell.length_c   1.000
_cell.angle_alpha   90.00
_cell.angle_beta   90.00
_cell.angle_gamma   90.00
#
_symmetry.space_group_name_H-M   'P 1'
#
loop_
_entity.id
_entity.type
_entity.pdbx_description
1 polymer ?
#
loop_
_entity_poly.entity_id
_entity_poly.type
_entity_poly.pdbx_seq_one_letter_code
_entity_poly.pdbx_strand_id
1 'polypeptide(L)'
;MEFSKNMVPSEAGGNVKNRERPAIIIGAGPAGLTAAWELQKAGCPSVVLEKDRVVGGLARTVCFEGYRFDIGGHRFFTKVDAVNRMWHEILGIDLLRRSRLSRIYFKGKYFNYPLKFLNVLFGLGLKHSSLATLSCIRAKARPRLPEVSMEDWVINRFGRVLYETFFKTYTEKVWGIACTEIRADWAEQRIRGVSLSSLIATMLLFRRGDQIKTLTTSFYYPKLGPGQMWENVRSRLAAAGNPVLTGAEVTSITHNGHLITEVAINGGEESERFPVSQVISSMPLRELISKLNPPAPSKVLEAALDLRYRDFLTVALIVNKAHLFADNWIYIHDPSVKVGRIQNFGNWSSDMVPVAGHSCLGLEYFCFENDDLWSMDDCDLLALASREVSVLGLAPMAAIVGGTVVRMPKAYPVYDAVYRSKLRIIRDYLDCFSNLHPIGRNGLHKYNNQDHSMFTAMLAVRNILGEEHDIWAVNSDCEYHEEMDEASDMVDSESRI
;
A
#
# COMPACT_ATOMS: atom_id res chain seq x y z
N MET A 1 -18.98 -31.03 5.71
CA MET A 1 -17.76 -31.85 5.52
C MET A 1 -17.10 -31.92 6.86
N GLU A 2 -17.23 -33.06 7.49
CA GLU A 2 -16.67 -33.34 8.82
C GLU A 2 -15.15 -33.42 8.71
N PHE A 3 -14.43 -32.49 9.36
CA PHE A 3 -13.01 -32.65 9.61
C PHE A 3 -12.82 -33.54 10.82
N SER A 4 -12.16 -34.64 10.57
CA SER A 4 -11.83 -35.76 11.46
C SER A 4 -11.34 -35.30 12.84
N LYS A 5 -12.01 -35.81 13.88
CA LYS A 5 -11.74 -35.68 15.33
C LYS A 5 -10.49 -36.41 15.84
N ASN A 6 -9.49 -36.67 15.02
CA ASN A 6 -8.32 -37.48 15.41
C ASN A 6 -7.01 -36.74 15.22
N MET A 7 -6.69 -35.78 16.08
CA MET A 7 -5.31 -35.37 16.38
C MET A 7 -5.24 -34.72 17.77
N VAL A 8 -5.41 -35.51 18.81
CA VAL A 8 -4.93 -35.18 20.15
C VAL A 8 -3.96 -36.30 20.54
N PRO A 9 -2.65 -36.07 20.59
CA PRO A 9 -1.71 -36.99 21.20
C PRO A 9 -1.77 -36.86 22.74
N SER A 10 -1.81 -38.01 23.44
CA SER A 10 -1.75 -38.16 24.85
C SER A 10 -0.43 -37.71 25.48
N GLU A 11 -0.51 -37.20 26.73
CA GLU A 11 0.60 -36.72 27.56
C GLU A 11 1.67 -37.79 27.85
N ALA A 12 2.91 -37.51 27.48
CA ALA A 12 4.12 -38.06 28.12
C ALA A 12 5.34 -37.15 27.92
N GLY A 13 5.75 -36.53 29.00
CA GLY A 13 7.10 -36.21 29.47
C GLY A 13 8.09 -35.37 28.69
N GLY A 14 8.38 -34.16 29.20
CA GLY A 14 9.72 -33.58 29.23
C GLY A 14 10.31 -32.95 27.95
N ASN A 15 10.36 -31.61 27.91
CA ASN A 15 11.23 -30.74 27.06
C ASN A 15 11.19 -30.83 25.51
N VAL A 16 10.29 -31.60 24.92
CA VAL A 16 10.00 -31.66 23.47
C VAL A 16 8.81 -30.76 23.11
N LYS A 17 8.05 -30.25 24.09
CA LYS A 17 6.73 -29.64 23.95
C LYS A 17 6.67 -28.29 23.20
N ASN A 18 7.78 -27.64 22.86
CA ASN A 18 7.70 -26.32 22.20
C ASN A 18 7.82 -26.36 20.67
N ARG A 19 8.19 -27.50 20.09
CA ARG A 19 8.26 -27.68 18.62
C ARG A 19 6.94 -28.13 17.96
N GLU A 20 5.95 -28.51 18.75
CA GLU A 20 4.67 -29.04 18.23
C GLU A 20 3.57 -27.99 18.04
N ARG A 21 3.74 -26.76 18.58
CA ARG A 21 2.75 -25.71 18.42
C ARG A 21 3.08 -24.86 17.20
N PRO A 22 2.10 -24.64 16.27
CA PRO A 22 2.36 -23.82 15.09
C PRO A 22 2.57 -22.35 15.46
N ALA A 23 3.30 -21.64 14.63
CA ALA A 23 3.26 -20.19 14.63
C ALA A 23 1.91 -19.72 14.07
N ILE A 24 1.24 -18.81 14.76
CA ILE A 24 -0.01 -18.21 14.28
C ILE A 24 0.28 -16.88 13.63
N ILE A 25 -0.18 -16.75 12.37
CA ILE A 25 -0.01 -15.55 11.57
C ILE A 25 -1.38 -14.90 11.39
N ILE A 26 -1.52 -13.64 11.81
CA ILE A 26 -2.78 -12.91 11.74
C ILE A 26 -2.75 -11.97 10.53
N GLY A 27 -3.61 -12.27 9.54
CA GLY A 27 -3.76 -11.57 8.29
C GLY A 27 -3.04 -12.26 7.12
N ALA A 28 -3.76 -12.50 6.01
CA ALA A 28 -3.25 -13.09 4.77
C ALA A 28 -2.97 -12.04 3.68
N GLY A 29 -2.51 -10.86 4.07
CA GLY A 29 -1.94 -9.87 3.15
C GLY A 29 -0.47 -10.19 2.79
N PRO A 30 0.21 -9.30 2.02
CA PRO A 30 1.60 -9.48 1.62
C PRO A 30 2.54 -9.83 2.78
N ALA A 31 2.40 -9.17 3.92
CA ALA A 31 3.25 -9.43 5.08
C ALA A 31 3.01 -10.81 5.68
N GLY A 32 1.75 -11.17 6.00
CA GLY A 32 1.45 -12.45 6.65
C GLY A 32 1.76 -13.65 5.78
N LEU A 33 1.41 -13.59 4.49
CA LEU A 33 1.73 -14.69 3.55
C LEU A 33 3.24 -14.83 3.30
N THR A 34 4.00 -13.72 3.32
CA THR A 34 5.46 -13.80 3.26
C THR A 34 6.04 -14.43 4.54
N ALA A 35 5.50 -14.08 5.73
CA ALA A 35 5.93 -14.72 6.97
C ALA A 35 5.69 -16.24 6.94
N ALA A 36 4.50 -16.67 6.50
CA ALA A 36 4.18 -18.10 6.34
C ALA A 36 5.13 -18.80 5.35
N TRP A 37 5.44 -18.14 4.23
CA TRP A 37 6.36 -18.65 3.22
C TRP A 37 7.78 -18.84 3.77
N GLU A 38 8.31 -17.85 4.50
CA GLU A 38 9.63 -17.96 5.10
C GLU A 38 9.69 -18.99 6.23
N LEU A 39 8.65 -19.11 7.06
CA LEU A 39 8.54 -20.16 8.08
C LEU A 39 8.49 -21.55 7.44
N GLN A 40 7.73 -21.72 6.37
CA GLN A 40 7.64 -22.98 5.63
C GLN A 40 9.01 -23.38 5.06
N LYS A 41 9.79 -22.44 4.48
CA LYS A 41 11.15 -22.68 4.01
C LYS A 41 12.11 -23.09 5.14
N ALA A 42 11.89 -22.59 6.34
CA ALA A 42 12.65 -22.95 7.55
C ALA A 42 12.15 -24.24 8.22
N GLY A 43 11.14 -24.92 7.66
CA GLY A 43 10.56 -26.15 8.23
C GLY A 43 9.73 -25.91 9.50
N CYS A 44 9.30 -24.66 9.77
CA CYS A 44 8.49 -24.30 10.91
C CYS A 44 7.00 -24.32 10.55
N PRO A 45 6.15 -25.12 11.24
CA PRO A 45 4.73 -25.18 10.97
C PRO A 45 4.05 -23.87 11.31
N SER A 46 3.10 -23.44 10.46
CA SER A 46 2.35 -22.22 10.66
C SER A 46 0.89 -22.35 10.22
N VAL A 47 0.03 -21.52 10.82
CA VAL A 47 -1.37 -21.36 10.43
C VAL A 47 -1.62 -19.87 10.20
N VAL A 48 -2.15 -19.52 9.03
CA VAL A 48 -2.54 -18.14 8.72
C VAL A 48 -4.04 -17.98 8.96
N LEU A 49 -4.41 -16.96 9.72
CA LEU A 49 -5.80 -16.58 10.03
C LEU A 49 -6.16 -15.28 9.30
N GLU A 50 -7.13 -15.33 8.40
CA GLU A 50 -7.61 -14.18 7.62
C GLU A 50 -9.10 -13.98 7.82
N LYS A 51 -9.50 -12.76 8.22
CA LYS A 51 -10.92 -12.42 8.44
C LYS A 51 -11.75 -12.41 7.16
N ASP A 52 -11.14 -11.97 6.04
CA ASP A 52 -11.80 -11.92 4.74
C ASP A 52 -11.87 -13.33 4.11
N ARG A 53 -12.76 -13.50 3.14
CA ARG A 53 -12.86 -14.76 2.38
C ARG A 53 -11.81 -14.91 1.29
N VAL A 54 -11.03 -13.87 1.04
CA VAL A 54 -9.99 -13.81 0.02
C VAL A 54 -8.67 -13.33 0.61
N VAL A 55 -7.56 -13.82 0.08
CA VAL A 55 -6.22 -13.43 0.49
C VAL A 55 -5.71 -12.19 -0.27
N GLY A 56 -4.55 -11.68 0.12
CA GLY A 56 -3.88 -10.56 -0.53
C GLY A 56 -4.10 -9.21 0.16
N GLY A 57 -5.06 -9.11 1.09
CA GLY A 57 -5.33 -7.86 1.82
C GLY A 57 -5.55 -6.67 0.87
N LEU A 58 -4.81 -5.58 1.08
CA LEU A 58 -4.84 -4.40 0.19
C LEU A 58 -4.34 -4.69 -1.22
N ALA A 59 -3.46 -5.69 -1.39
CA ALA A 59 -2.86 -6.07 -2.67
C ALA A 59 -3.61 -7.19 -3.39
N ARG A 60 -4.87 -7.45 -3.02
CA ARG A 60 -5.72 -8.39 -3.74
C ARG A 60 -6.19 -7.82 -5.06
N THR A 61 -6.46 -8.68 -6.02
CA THR A 61 -7.14 -8.35 -7.27
C THR A 61 -8.58 -8.81 -7.17
N VAL A 62 -9.52 -7.91 -7.47
CA VAL A 62 -10.95 -8.20 -7.47
C VAL A 62 -11.36 -8.66 -8.86
N CYS A 63 -12.27 -9.63 -8.93
CA CYS A 63 -12.87 -10.10 -10.16
C CYS A 63 -14.38 -9.79 -10.16
N PHE A 64 -14.84 -9.09 -11.19
CA PHE A 64 -16.24 -8.76 -11.40
C PHE A 64 -16.61 -9.07 -12.86
N GLU A 65 -17.51 -10.00 -13.08
CA GLU A 65 -17.94 -10.46 -14.43
C GLU A 65 -16.76 -10.82 -15.36
N GLY A 66 -15.67 -11.39 -14.80
CA GLY A 66 -14.46 -11.73 -15.53
C GLY A 66 -13.46 -10.59 -15.67
N TYR A 67 -13.85 -9.32 -15.48
CA TYR A 67 -12.94 -8.18 -15.42
C TYR A 67 -12.18 -8.20 -14.10
N ARG A 68 -10.89 -7.87 -14.17
CA ARG A 68 -10.01 -7.83 -13.01
C ARG A 68 -9.54 -6.41 -12.76
N PHE A 69 -9.47 -6.02 -11.50
CA PHE A 69 -8.96 -4.73 -11.09
C PHE A 69 -8.39 -4.79 -9.68
N ASP A 70 -7.47 -3.90 -9.38
CA ASP A 70 -6.82 -3.83 -8.09
C ASP A 70 -7.49 -2.80 -7.18
N ILE A 71 -7.29 -2.97 -5.89
CA ILE A 71 -7.69 -1.98 -4.89
C ILE A 71 -6.59 -0.90 -4.81
N GLY A 72 -6.58 -0.02 -5.82
CA GLY A 72 -5.50 0.94 -6.05
C GLY A 72 -4.41 0.43 -7.00
N GLY A 73 -3.40 1.25 -7.26
CA GLY A 73 -2.29 0.89 -8.15
C GLY A 73 -1.19 0.13 -7.45
N HIS A 74 -1.04 -1.14 -7.75
CA HIS A 74 -0.07 -2.04 -7.11
C HIS A 74 1.03 -2.48 -8.08
N ARG A 75 1.77 -1.52 -8.67
CA ARG A 75 3.00 -1.86 -9.39
C ARG A 75 4.02 -2.51 -8.44
N PHE A 76 4.74 -3.49 -8.93
CA PHE A 76 5.83 -4.09 -8.18
C PHE A 76 7.17 -3.45 -8.58
N PHE A 77 7.87 -2.98 -7.60
CA PHE A 77 9.23 -2.50 -7.64
C PHE A 77 9.84 -2.69 -6.26
N THR A 78 11.08 -3.13 -6.17
CA THR A 78 11.81 -3.26 -4.91
C THR A 78 13.31 -3.15 -5.13
N LYS A 79 14.02 -2.65 -4.11
CA LYS A 79 15.48 -2.70 -3.99
C LYS A 79 15.95 -3.89 -3.11
N VAL A 80 15.00 -4.65 -2.55
CA VAL A 80 15.31 -5.77 -1.66
C VAL A 80 15.37 -7.06 -2.48
N ASP A 81 16.58 -7.57 -2.71
CA ASP A 81 16.81 -8.78 -3.53
C ASP A 81 16.01 -9.99 -3.07
N ALA A 82 15.88 -10.20 -1.76
CA ALA A 82 15.10 -11.33 -1.23
C ALA A 82 13.62 -11.26 -1.64
N VAL A 83 13.05 -10.05 -1.62
CA VAL A 83 11.68 -9.80 -2.07
C VAL A 83 11.57 -10.02 -3.57
N ASN A 84 12.53 -9.50 -4.35
CA ASN A 84 12.55 -9.66 -5.81
C ASN A 84 12.63 -11.14 -6.19
N ARG A 85 13.53 -11.91 -5.56
CA ARG A 85 13.64 -13.36 -5.79
C ARG A 85 12.33 -14.10 -5.51
N MET A 86 11.63 -13.78 -4.41
CA MET A 86 10.35 -14.42 -4.09
C MET A 86 9.30 -14.15 -5.18
N TRP A 87 9.22 -12.95 -5.72
CA TRP A 87 8.27 -12.62 -6.80
C TRP A 87 8.56 -13.42 -8.06
N HIS A 88 9.83 -13.53 -8.48
CA HIS A 88 10.23 -14.31 -9.64
C HIS A 88 10.02 -15.81 -9.41
N GLU A 89 10.30 -16.33 -8.22
CA GLU A 89 10.09 -17.74 -7.85
C GLU A 89 8.61 -18.15 -7.92
N ILE A 90 7.72 -17.26 -7.45
CA ILE A 90 6.29 -17.57 -7.34
C ILE A 90 5.55 -17.38 -8.67
N LEU A 91 5.88 -16.35 -9.43
CA LEU A 91 5.15 -15.96 -10.64
C LEU A 91 5.82 -16.40 -11.93
N GLY A 92 7.15 -16.50 -11.97
CA GLY A 92 7.87 -16.90 -13.18
C GLY A 92 7.50 -16.06 -14.38
N ILE A 93 7.02 -16.69 -15.45
CA ILE A 93 6.64 -16.07 -16.73
C ILE A 93 5.40 -15.15 -16.62
N ASP A 94 4.58 -15.31 -15.58
CA ASP A 94 3.41 -14.47 -15.34
C ASP A 94 3.76 -13.10 -14.74
N LEU A 95 5.04 -12.88 -14.41
CA LEU A 95 5.53 -11.58 -13.96
C LEU A 95 5.94 -10.73 -15.17
N LEU A 96 5.06 -9.84 -15.59
CA LEU A 96 5.20 -9.05 -16.80
C LEU A 96 5.99 -7.78 -16.52
N ARG A 97 6.95 -7.42 -17.39
CA ARG A 97 7.58 -6.10 -17.39
C ARG A 97 6.71 -5.13 -18.19
N ARG A 98 6.35 -3.99 -17.60
CA ARG A 98 5.48 -2.97 -18.19
C ARG A 98 6.16 -1.60 -18.22
N SER A 99 6.04 -0.90 -19.34
CA SER A 99 6.43 0.49 -19.44
C SER A 99 5.52 1.35 -18.57
N ARG A 100 6.12 2.26 -17.81
CA ARG A 100 5.39 3.21 -16.98
C ARG A 100 4.99 4.42 -17.79
N LEU A 101 3.68 4.68 -17.87
CA LEU A 101 3.15 5.95 -18.31
C LEU A 101 2.13 6.45 -17.28
N SER A 102 2.45 7.58 -16.66
CA SER A 102 1.54 8.24 -15.73
C SER A 102 1.62 9.75 -15.89
N ARG A 103 0.49 10.42 -15.80
CA ARG A 103 0.39 11.87 -15.94
C ARG A 103 -0.49 12.47 -14.83
N ILE A 104 -0.36 13.77 -14.65
CA ILE A 104 -1.26 14.58 -13.81
C ILE A 104 -2.27 15.25 -14.73
N TYR A 105 -3.55 15.13 -14.39
CA TYR A 105 -4.64 15.87 -15.02
C TYR A 105 -5.03 17.06 -14.14
N PHE A 106 -5.03 18.26 -14.74
CA PHE A 106 -5.44 19.49 -14.08
C PHE A 106 -6.05 20.46 -15.10
N LYS A 107 -7.32 20.85 -14.89
CA LYS A 107 -8.07 21.81 -15.71
C LYS A 107 -8.00 21.52 -17.23
N GLY A 108 -8.31 20.29 -17.62
CA GLY A 108 -8.33 19.87 -19.02
C GLY A 108 -6.96 19.62 -19.65
N LYS A 109 -5.87 19.69 -18.88
CA LYS A 109 -4.50 19.52 -19.38
C LYS A 109 -3.77 18.38 -18.67
N TYR A 110 -2.84 17.77 -19.41
CA TYR A 110 -2.00 16.69 -18.91
C TYR A 110 -0.58 17.19 -18.68
N PHE A 111 -0.05 16.86 -17.50
CA PHE A 111 1.33 17.14 -17.14
C PHE A 111 2.07 15.83 -16.88
N ASN A 112 3.31 15.75 -17.33
CA ASN A 112 4.14 14.57 -17.10
C ASN A 112 4.37 14.34 -15.60
N TYR A 113 4.41 13.09 -15.18
CA TYR A 113 4.82 12.72 -13.84
C TYR A 113 6.05 11.78 -13.93
N PRO A 114 7.21 12.15 -13.36
CA PRO A 114 7.47 13.40 -12.59
C PRO A 114 7.29 14.67 -13.44
N LEU A 115 7.00 15.78 -12.74
CA LEU A 115 6.81 17.07 -13.40
C LEU A 115 8.08 17.48 -14.17
N LYS A 116 7.93 17.70 -15.47
CA LYS A 116 9.01 18.24 -16.33
C LYS A 116 8.77 19.73 -16.50
N PHE A 117 9.79 20.55 -16.26
CA PHE A 117 9.66 22.00 -16.26
C PHE A 117 9.06 22.57 -17.57
N LEU A 118 9.58 22.19 -18.73
CA LEU A 118 9.04 22.68 -20.01
C LEU A 118 7.58 22.30 -20.20
N ASN A 119 7.19 21.08 -19.78
CA ASN A 119 5.81 20.65 -19.85
C ASN A 119 4.91 21.47 -18.90
N VAL A 120 5.40 21.82 -17.70
CA VAL A 120 4.69 22.70 -16.77
C VAL A 120 4.59 24.12 -17.33
N LEU A 121 5.69 24.66 -17.86
CA LEU A 121 5.76 26.00 -18.44
C LEU A 121 4.74 26.18 -19.59
N PHE A 122 4.78 25.30 -20.57
CA PHE A 122 3.86 25.34 -21.71
C PHE A 122 2.42 24.96 -21.31
N GLY A 123 2.26 24.02 -20.39
CA GLY A 123 0.95 23.58 -19.90
C GLY A 123 0.21 24.67 -19.11
N LEU A 124 0.88 25.41 -18.24
CA LEU A 124 0.28 26.49 -17.48
C LEU A 124 0.10 27.79 -18.29
N GLY A 125 0.86 27.96 -19.36
CA GLY A 125 0.90 29.18 -20.17
C GLY A 125 1.75 30.29 -19.52
N LEU A 126 2.19 31.24 -20.35
CA LEU A 126 3.20 32.25 -19.97
C LEU A 126 2.83 33.05 -18.70
N LYS A 127 1.57 33.49 -18.59
CA LYS A 127 1.11 34.28 -17.42
C LYS A 127 1.26 33.52 -16.10
N HIS A 128 0.74 32.29 -16.02
CA HIS A 128 0.84 31.49 -14.79
C HIS A 128 2.27 31.04 -14.52
N SER A 129 3.04 30.76 -15.53
CA SER A 129 4.46 30.38 -15.39
C SER A 129 5.31 31.53 -14.85
N SER A 130 5.08 32.77 -15.30
CA SER A 130 5.74 33.96 -14.76
C SER A 130 5.36 34.19 -13.28
N LEU A 131 4.08 34.03 -12.94
CA LEU A 131 3.62 34.12 -11.54
C LEU A 131 4.22 33.01 -10.67
N ALA A 132 4.35 31.79 -11.18
CA ALA A 132 4.97 30.68 -10.48
C ALA A 132 6.45 30.94 -10.20
N THR A 133 7.19 31.45 -11.21
CA THR A 133 8.60 31.83 -11.07
C THR A 133 8.78 32.94 -10.03
N LEU A 134 7.98 34.02 -10.10
CA LEU A 134 8.03 35.11 -9.13
C LEU A 134 7.69 34.63 -7.72
N SER A 135 6.68 33.77 -7.60
CA SER A 135 6.27 33.16 -6.32
C SER A 135 7.41 32.30 -5.73
N CYS A 136 8.15 31.58 -6.55
CA CYS A 136 9.30 30.79 -6.09
C CYS A 136 10.46 31.68 -5.63
N ILE A 137 10.80 32.76 -6.39
CA ILE A 137 11.84 33.72 -6.00
C ILE A 137 11.47 34.36 -4.66
N ARG A 138 10.19 34.79 -4.49
CA ARG A 138 9.71 35.38 -3.25
C ARG A 138 9.80 34.42 -2.06
N ALA A 139 9.45 33.15 -2.26
CA ALA A 139 9.52 32.14 -1.21
C ALA A 139 10.96 31.89 -0.77
N LYS A 140 11.91 31.85 -1.70
CA LYS A 140 13.36 31.73 -1.39
C LYS A 140 13.92 32.94 -0.67
N ALA A 141 13.48 34.15 -1.05
CA ALA A 141 13.92 35.40 -0.40
C ALA A 141 13.32 35.59 1.00
N ARG A 142 12.16 35.02 1.26
CA ARG A 142 11.44 35.12 2.55
C ARG A 142 10.85 33.76 2.92
N PRO A 143 11.68 32.80 3.35
CA PRO A 143 11.20 31.47 3.72
C PRO A 143 10.33 31.55 4.98
N ARG A 144 9.37 30.64 5.08
CA ARG A 144 8.55 30.41 6.26
C ARG A 144 9.34 29.60 7.27
N LEU A 145 9.65 30.15 8.41
CA LEU A 145 10.40 29.48 9.47
C LEU A 145 9.68 29.62 10.82
N PRO A 146 9.64 28.55 11.64
CA PRO A 146 10.14 27.19 11.33
C PRO A 146 9.24 26.47 10.30
N GLU A 147 9.82 25.54 9.52
CA GLU A 147 9.07 24.63 8.65
C GLU A 147 8.37 23.56 9.52
N VAL A 148 7.10 23.73 9.83
CA VAL A 148 6.32 22.82 10.67
C VAL A 148 5.44 21.90 9.83
N SER A 149 4.83 22.46 8.77
CA SER A 149 3.85 21.78 7.94
C SER A 149 4.38 21.44 6.54
N MET A 150 3.71 20.49 5.88
CA MET A 150 3.93 20.21 4.45
C MET A 150 3.74 21.47 3.60
N GLU A 151 2.75 22.31 3.92
CA GLU A 151 2.53 23.58 3.23
C GLU A 151 3.78 24.47 3.28
N ASP A 152 4.38 24.65 4.46
CA ASP A 152 5.59 25.47 4.61
C ASP A 152 6.74 24.88 3.81
N TRP A 153 6.94 23.56 3.92
CA TRP A 153 8.01 22.86 3.25
C TRP A 153 7.92 22.98 1.72
N VAL A 154 6.73 22.79 1.15
CA VAL A 154 6.52 22.86 -0.31
C VAL A 154 6.60 24.31 -0.79
N ILE A 155 6.00 25.27 -0.08
CA ILE A 155 6.02 26.68 -0.48
C ILE A 155 7.45 27.23 -0.49
N ASN A 156 8.26 26.89 0.51
CA ASN A 156 9.66 27.36 0.59
C ASN A 156 10.50 26.87 -0.60
N ARG A 157 10.18 25.69 -1.16
CA ARG A 157 10.93 25.08 -2.28
C ARG A 157 10.39 25.43 -3.66
N PHE A 158 9.05 25.47 -3.79
CA PHE A 158 8.39 25.59 -5.10
C PHE A 158 7.57 26.87 -5.26
N GLY A 159 7.36 27.62 -4.20
CA GLY A 159 6.50 28.79 -4.18
C GLY A 159 5.00 28.45 -4.09
N ARG A 160 4.21 29.44 -3.65
CA ARG A 160 2.76 29.28 -3.40
C ARG A 160 1.98 28.85 -4.65
N VAL A 161 2.30 29.41 -5.82
CA VAL A 161 1.55 29.14 -7.05
C VAL A 161 1.65 27.67 -7.46
N LEU A 162 2.85 27.07 -7.43
CA LEU A 162 3.03 25.65 -7.74
C LEU A 162 2.46 24.74 -6.64
N TYR A 163 2.56 25.17 -5.37
CA TYR A 163 1.91 24.48 -4.26
C TYR A 163 0.40 24.37 -4.47
N GLU A 164 -0.29 25.46 -4.74
CA GLU A 164 -1.74 25.48 -4.97
C GLU A 164 -2.16 24.70 -6.21
N THR A 165 -1.31 24.68 -7.26
CA THR A 165 -1.61 24.02 -8.52
C THR A 165 -1.42 22.50 -8.45
N PHE A 166 -0.30 22.02 -7.90
CA PHE A 166 0.11 20.61 -8.03
C PHE A 166 0.18 19.83 -6.72
N PHE A 167 0.15 20.50 -5.57
CA PHE A 167 0.33 19.78 -4.31
C PHE A 167 -0.92 19.82 -3.44
N LYS A 168 -1.47 21.02 -3.19
CA LYS A 168 -2.54 21.20 -2.21
C LYS A 168 -3.74 20.31 -2.46
N THR A 169 -4.43 20.50 -3.58
CA THR A 169 -5.70 19.79 -3.87
C THR A 169 -5.56 18.29 -3.84
N TYR A 170 -4.52 17.75 -4.47
CA TYR A 170 -4.29 16.30 -4.50
C TYR A 170 -3.94 15.75 -3.12
N THR A 171 -3.05 16.42 -2.40
CA THR A 171 -2.66 15.99 -1.06
C THR A 171 -3.84 15.99 -0.09
N GLU A 172 -4.64 17.05 -0.10
CA GLU A 172 -5.84 17.14 0.75
C GLU A 172 -6.91 16.12 0.36
N LYS A 173 -7.07 15.78 -0.93
CA LYS A 173 -7.92 14.65 -1.37
C LYS A 173 -7.43 13.33 -0.78
N VAL A 174 -6.14 13.04 -0.89
CA VAL A 174 -5.56 11.75 -0.45
C VAL A 174 -5.60 11.62 1.07
N TRP A 175 -5.17 12.66 1.80
CA TRP A 175 -4.99 12.57 3.26
C TRP A 175 -6.22 12.98 4.06
N GLY A 176 -7.17 13.71 3.46
CA GLY A 176 -8.39 14.17 4.12
C GLY A 176 -8.17 15.15 5.27
N ILE A 177 -6.98 15.73 5.35
CA ILE A 177 -6.59 16.77 6.31
C ILE A 177 -5.88 17.90 5.57
N ALA A 178 -5.92 19.11 6.12
CA ALA A 178 -5.26 20.25 5.50
C ALA A 178 -3.75 20.04 5.41
N CYS A 179 -3.11 20.56 4.36
CA CYS A 179 -1.65 20.51 4.22
C CYS A 179 -0.90 21.21 5.36
N THR A 180 -1.57 22.09 6.11
CA THR A 180 -1.07 22.74 7.33
C THR A 180 -1.00 21.81 8.54
N GLU A 181 -1.78 20.72 8.53
CA GLU A 181 -1.81 19.71 9.59
C GLU A 181 -0.84 18.54 9.33
N ILE A 182 -0.45 18.34 8.07
CA ILE A 182 0.55 17.33 7.68
C ILE A 182 1.94 17.87 8.04
N ARG A 183 2.76 17.04 8.70
CA ARG A 183 4.11 17.44 9.13
C ARG A 183 5.07 17.65 7.95
N ALA A 184 6.00 18.58 8.10
CA ALA A 184 7.03 18.88 7.11
C ALA A 184 7.95 17.67 6.81
N ASP A 185 8.29 16.87 7.83
CA ASP A 185 9.13 15.68 7.69
C ASP A 185 8.50 14.60 6.78
N TRP A 186 7.18 14.49 6.77
CA TRP A 186 6.48 13.64 5.81
C TRP A 186 6.69 14.11 4.35
N ALA A 187 6.59 15.42 4.10
CA ALA A 187 6.83 15.99 2.77
C ALA A 187 8.29 15.77 2.33
N GLU A 188 9.22 15.94 3.25
CA GLU A 188 10.64 15.72 3.01
C GLU A 188 10.94 14.30 2.57
N GLN A 189 10.37 13.31 3.22
CA GLN A 189 10.54 11.88 2.88
C GLN A 189 9.98 11.53 1.49
N ARG A 190 8.91 12.22 1.03
CA ARG A 190 8.17 11.84 -0.18
C ARG A 190 8.52 12.66 -1.42
N ILE A 191 9.03 13.88 -1.25
CA ILE A 191 9.23 14.85 -2.34
C ILE A 191 10.73 15.14 -2.53
N ARG A 192 11.62 14.48 -1.81
CA ARG A 192 13.09 14.62 -1.99
C ARG A 192 13.49 14.25 -3.43
N GLY A 193 14.49 14.96 -3.95
CA GLY A 193 15.02 14.75 -5.32
C GLY A 193 14.47 15.72 -6.37
N VAL A 194 13.37 16.44 -6.10
CA VAL A 194 12.84 17.47 -6.98
C VAL A 194 13.19 18.84 -6.40
N SER A 195 14.39 19.39 -6.70
CA SER A 195 14.73 20.77 -6.38
C SER A 195 14.50 21.64 -7.62
N LEU A 196 13.78 22.76 -7.46
CA LEU A 196 13.62 23.73 -8.54
C LEU A 196 14.98 24.32 -8.98
N SER A 197 15.95 24.40 -8.05
CA SER A 197 17.33 24.81 -8.37
C SER A 197 18.04 23.78 -9.26
N SER A 198 17.85 22.49 -9.06
CA SER A 198 18.37 21.45 -9.98
C SER A 198 17.64 21.49 -11.31
N LEU A 199 16.34 21.74 -11.33
CA LEU A 199 15.55 21.92 -12.57
C LEU A 199 15.98 23.17 -13.33
N ILE A 200 16.21 24.31 -12.69
CA ILE A 200 16.67 25.55 -13.31
C ILE A 200 18.15 25.44 -13.71
N ALA A 201 19.01 24.82 -12.91
CA ALA A 201 20.42 24.60 -13.25
C ALA A 201 20.57 23.69 -14.49
N THR A 202 19.76 22.64 -14.59
CA THR A 202 19.70 21.77 -15.78
C THR A 202 19.23 22.52 -17.02
N MET A 203 18.41 23.58 -16.85
CA MET A 203 17.96 24.45 -17.95
C MET A 203 19.00 25.45 -18.41
N LEU A 204 19.67 26.12 -17.45
CA LEU A 204 20.63 27.18 -17.78
C LEU A 204 21.94 26.63 -18.31
N LEU A 205 22.29 25.40 -17.99
CA LEU A 205 23.60 24.84 -18.36
C LEU A 205 23.60 24.03 -19.64
N PHE A 206 22.48 23.82 -20.34
CA PHE A 206 22.43 23.08 -21.62
C PHE A 206 23.40 21.87 -21.70
N ARG A 207 23.69 21.24 -20.55
CA ARG A 207 24.54 20.05 -20.54
C ARG A 207 23.70 18.83 -20.92
N ARG A 208 23.79 18.43 -22.16
CA ARG A 208 23.50 17.07 -22.60
C ARG A 208 24.42 16.12 -21.81
N GLY A 209 23.90 15.43 -20.83
CA GLY A 209 24.68 14.37 -20.22
C GLY A 209 24.32 13.96 -18.80
N ASP A 210 23.83 14.85 -17.94
CA ASP A 210 23.37 14.41 -16.62
C ASP A 210 21.89 14.05 -16.70
N GLN A 211 21.61 12.76 -16.85
CA GLN A 211 20.27 12.24 -16.62
C GLN A 211 19.95 12.56 -15.15
N ILE A 212 18.94 13.44 -14.92
CA ILE A 212 18.25 13.47 -13.64
C ILE A 212 17.89 12.02 -13.38
N LYS A 213 18.37 11.45 -12.26
CA LYS A 213 18.00 10.11 -11.82
C LYS A 213 16.49 10.01 -11.94
N THR A 214 16.03 9.36 -12.99
CA THR A 214 14.62 9.35 -13.39
C THR A 214 13.93 8.25 -12.62
N LEU A 215 12.74 8.55 -12.12
CA LEU A 215 11.83 7.51 -11.63
C LEU A 215 11.79 6.35 -12.64
N THR A 216 11.76 5.14 -12.14
CA THR A 216 11.69 3.89 -12.90
C THR A 216 10.81 4.01 -14.13
N THR A 217 11.38 3.78 -15.31
CA THR A 217 10.67 3.84 -16.60
C THR A 217 9.82 2.59 -16.87
N SER A 218 10.04 1.52 -16.11
CA SER A 218 9.30 0.26 -16.17
C SER A 218 9.05 -0.29 -14.76
N PHE A 219 8.09 -1.17 -14.63
CA PHE A 219 7.77 -1.89 -13.40
C PHE A 219 7.32 -3.31 -13.72
N TYR A 220 7.32 -4.18 -12.72
CA TYR A 220 6.76 -5.51 -12.85
C TYR A 220 5.28 -5.52 -12.42
N TYR A 221 4.51 -6.38 -13.09
CA TYR A 221 3.10 -6.55 -12.80
C TYR A 221 2.65 -7.98 -13.12
N PRO A 222 1.95 -8.69 -12.21
CA PRO A 222 1.44 -10.02 -12.50
C PRO A 222 0.38 -9.99 -13.59
N LYS A 223 0.36 -11.01 -14.43
CA LYS A 223 -0.54 -11.16 -15.58
C LYS A 223 -2.02 -10.96 -15.22
N LEU A 224 -2.45 -11.48 -14.07
CA LEU A 224 -3.84 -11.39 -13.57
C LEU A 224 -3.97 -10.44 -12.37
N GLY A 225 -3.04 -9.49 -12.21
CA GLY A 225 -2.99 -8.57 -11.08
C GLY A 225 -2.22 -9.11 -9.86
N PRO A 226 -1.89 -8.25 -8.88
CA PRO A 226 -1.05 -8.62 -7.72
C PRO A 226 -1.68 -9.71 -6.84
N GLY A 227 -3.01 -9.86 -6.85
CA GLY A 227 -3.69 -10.96 -6.18
C GLY A 227 -3.23 -12.34 -6.62
N GLN A 228 -2.79 -12.49 -7.88
CA GLN A 228 -2.23 -13.74 -8.41
C GLN A 228 -1.01 -14.20 -7.60
N MET A 229 -0.14 -13.28 -7.20
CA MET A 229 1.01 -13.60 -6.34
C MET A 229 0.55 -14.27 -5.04
N TRP A 230 -0.44 -13.70 -4.38
CA TRP A 230 -0.88 -14.12 -3.06
C TRP A 230 -1.70 -15.40 -3.09
N GLU A 231 -2.50 -15.61 -4.11
CA GLU A 231 -3.20 -16.89 -4.33
C GLU A 231 -2.22 -18.03 -4.65
N ASN A 232 -1.16 -17.76 -5.41
CA ASN A 232 -0.10 -18.75 -5.68
C ASN A 232 0.65 -19.11 -4.39
N VAL A 233 0.98 -18.13 -3.54
CA VAL A 233 1.61 -18.39 -2.23
C VAL A 233 0.68 -19.23 -1.36
N ARG A 234 -0.61 -18.86 -1.23
CA ARG A 234 -1.62 -19.63 -0.50
C ARG A 234 -1.68 -21.09 -0.94
N SER A 235 -1.73 -21.30 -2.27
CA SER A 235 -1.82 -22.66 -2.84
C SER A 235 -0.58 -23.51 -2.51
N ARG A 236 0.62 -22.93 -2.59
CA ARG A 236 1.87 -23.61 -2.25
C ARG A 236 1.98 -23.88 -0.74
N LEU A 237 1.56 -22.96 0.12
CA LEU A 237 1.51 -23.17 1.57
C LEU A 237 0.57 -24.33 1.93
N ALA A 238 -0.62 -24.37 1.34
CA ALA A 238 -1.58 -25.44 1.57
C ALA A 238 -1.04 -26.80 1.13
N ALA A 239 -0.37 -26.86 -0.01
CA ALA A 239 0.28 -28.08 -0.51
C ALA A 239 1.43 -28.57 0.42
N ALA A 240 2.07 -27.66 1.15
CA ALA A 240 3.11 -27.94 2.14
C ALA A 240 2.58 -28.21 3.56
N GLY A 241 1.26 -28.26 3.76
CA GLY A 241 0.63 -28.53 5.05
C GLY A 241 0.53 -27.32 5.99
N ASN A 242 0.74 -26.10 5.48
CA ASN A 242 0.57 -24.85 6.22
C ASN A 242 -0.74 -24.16 5.79
N PRO A 243 -1.85 -24.37 6.53
CA PRO A 243 -3.16 -23.90 6.10
C PRO A 243 -3.31 -22.37 6.21
N VAL A 244 -4.05 -21.80 5.26
CA VAL A 244 -4.50 -20.43 5.27
C VAL A 244 -6.03 -20.43 5.44
N LEU A 245 -6.49 -20.14 6.64
CA LEU A 245 -7.90 -20.14 7.02
C LEU A 245 -8.50 -18.77 6.72
N THR A 246 -9.41 -18.72 5.75
CA THR A 246 -10.17 -17.50 5.39
C THR A 246 -11.54 -17.48 6.06
N GLY A 247 -12.09 -16.29 6.35
CA GLY A 247 -13.29 -16.14 7.18
C GLY A 247 -13.00 -16.37 8.67
N ALA A 248 -11.72 -16.44 9.06
CA ALA A 248 -11.25 -16.70 10.41
C ALA A 248 -10.86 -15.38 11.10
N GLU A 249 -11.84 -14.70 11.69
CA GLU A 249 -11.58 -13.46 12.42
C GLU A 249 -11.05 -13.75 13.81
N VAL A 250 -9.86 -13.24 14.13
CA VAL A 250 -9.30 -13.29 15.49
C VAL A 250 -10.15 -12.43 16.42
N THR A 251 -10.64 -13.01 17.50
CA THR A 251 -11.50 -12.35 18.49
C THR A 251 -10.78 -12.04 19.78
N SER A 252 -9.80 -12.86 20.18
CA SER A 252 -9.03 -12.70 21.42
C SER A 252 -7.60 -13.21 21.26
N ILE A 253 -6.67 -12.53 21.94
CA ILE A 253 -5.24 -12.88 22.00
C ILE A 253 -4.87 -12.95 23.49
N THR A 254 -4.78 -14.16 24.04
CA THR A 254 -4.54 -14.39 25.47
C THR A 254 -3.06 -14.39 25.79
N HIS A 255 -2.68 -13.70 26.87
CA HIS A 255 -1.29 -13.59 27.32
C HIS A 255 -1.15 -13.71 28.85
N ASN A 256 0.07 -14.00 29.29
CA ASN A 256 0.44 -14.06 30.72
C ASN A 256 1.27 -12.86 31.19
N GLY A 257 1.31 -11.79 30.41
CA GLY A 257 2.13 -10.60 30.66
C GLY A 257 3.45 -10.54 29.88
N HIS A 258 4.02 -11.69 29.47
CA HIS A 258 5.29 -11.79 28.73
C HIS A 258 5.20 -12.63 27.47
N LEU A 259 4.25 -13.53 27.39
CA LEU A 259 4.04 -14.46 26.27
C LEU A 259 2.57 -14.47 25.88
N ILE A 260 2.32 -14.46 24.58
CA ILE A 260 1.03 -14.88 24.04
C ILE A 260 0.94 -16.40 24.15
N THR A 261 -0.15 -16.88 24.73
CA THR A 261 -0.38 -18.31 24.98
C THR A 261 -1.41 -18.94 24.06
N GLU A 262 -2.38 -18.13 23.60
CA GLU A 262 -3.51 -18.59 22.80
C GLU A 262 -4.07 -17.48 21.91
N VAL A 263 -4.54 -17.85 20.72
CA VAL A 263 -5.32 -17.00 19.83
C VAL A 263 -6.67 -17.67 19.58
N ALA A 264 -7.77 -16.92 19.72
CA ALA A 264 -9.12 -17.39 19.47
C ALA A 264 -9.70 -16.71 18.21
N ILE A 265 -10.48 -17.47 17.44
CA ILE A 265 -11.23 -16.98 16.26
C ILE A 265 -12.73 -17.23 16.43
N ASN A 266 -13.54 -16.59 15.58
CA ASN A 266 -14.95 -16.93 15.44
C ASN A 266 -15.07 -18.33 14.83
N GLY A 267 -15.70 -19.25 15.55
CA GLY A 267 -15.88 -20.67 15.16
C GLY A 267 -17.36 -21.07 15.03
N GLY A 268 -18.25 -20.17 14.65
CA GLY A 268 -19.68 -20.43 14.63
C GLY A 268 -20.31 -20.35 16.03
N GLU A 269 -20.86 -21.46 16.57
CA GLU A 269 -21.48 -21.49 17.91
C GLU A 269 -20.44 -21.45 19.04
N GLU A 270 -19.22 -21.96 18.80
CA GLU A 270 -18.11 -21.93 19.77
C GLU A 270 -16.88 -21.29 19.14
N SER A 271 -16.10 -20.52 19.93
CA SER A 271 -14.82 -19.95 19.46
C SER A 271 -13.76 -21.04 19.35
N GLU A 272 -13.11 -21.15 18.20
CA GLU A 272 -11.97 -22.03 18.02
C GLU A 272 -10.70 -21.38 18.61
N ARG A 273 -9.89 -22.17 19.34
CA ARG A 273 -8.72 -21.70 20.09
C ARG A 273 -7.45 -22.40 19.64
N PHE A 274 -6.42 -21.61 19.38
CA PHE A 274 -5.11 -22.09 18.93
C PHE A 274 -4.06 -21.79 20.02
N PRO A 275 -3.50 -22.81 20.67
CA PRO A 275 -2.30 -22.62 21.48
C PRO A 275 -1.13 -22.28 20.57
N VAL A 276 -0.33 -21.29 20.93
CA VAL A 276 0.69 -20.70 20.04
C VAL A 276 2.10 -20.89 20.54
N SER A 277 3.07 -21.01 19.61
CA SER A 277 4.51 -20.83 19.89
C SER A 277 4.93 -19.39 19.64
N GLN A 278 4.54 -18.84 18.50
CA GLN A 278 4.82 -17.49 18.04
C GLN A 278 3.55 -16.88 17.47
N VAL A 279 3.39 -15.57 17.57
CA VAL A 279 2.34 -14.79 16.90
C VAL A 279 2.95 -13.72 16.02
N ILE A 280 2.67 -13.77 14.73
CA ILE A 280 3.06 -12.75 13.76
C ILE A 280 1.80 -12.02 13.31
N SER A 281 1.69 -10.70 13.58
CA SER A 281 0.46 -9.96 13.33
C SER A 281 0.64 -8.82 12.33
N SER A 282 -0.11 -8.87 11.23
CA SER A 282 -0.27 -7.76 10.30
C SER A 282 -1.57 -6.96 10.54
N MET A 283 -2.29 -7.30 11.57
CA MET A 283 -3.52 -6.64 12.03
C MET A 283 -3.24 -5.17 12.39
N PRO A 284 -4.18 -4.22 12.16
CA PRO A 284 -4.01 -2.85 12.64
C PRO A 284 -3.74 -2.80 14.14
N LEU A 285 -2.77 -1.96 14.57
CA LEU A 285 -2.37 -1.87 15.98
C LEU A 285 -3.54 -1.59 16.92
N ARG A 286 -4.50 -0.75 16.48
CA ARG A 286 -5.73 -0.48 17.25
C ARG A 286 -6.48 -1.78 17.56
N GLU A 287 -6.64 -2.64 16.57
CA GLU A 287 -7.35 -3.91 16.73
C GLU A 287 -6.53 -4.92 17.54
N LEU A 288 -5.22 -5.01 17.29
CA LEU A 288 -4.32 -5.88 18.04
C LEU A 288 -4.40 -5.60 19.54
N ILE A 289 -4.23 -4.34 19.93
CA ILE A 289 -4.25 -3.91 21.33
C ILE A 289 -5.63 -4.16 21.97
N SER A 290 -6.72 -3.91 21.21
CA SER A 290 -8.09 -4.10 21.72
C SER A 290 -8.47 -5.56 21.94
N LYS A 291 -7.78 -6.51 21.28
CA LYS A 291 -8.06 -7.95 21.36
C LYS A 291 -7.17 -8.68 22.37
N LEU A 292 -6.28 -7.99 23.07
CA LEU A 292 -5.45 -8.58 24.11
C LEU A 292 -6.28 -8.97 25.35
N ASN A 293 -6.02 -10.13 25.91
CA ASN A 293 -6.64 -10.66 27.11
C ASN A 293 -5.57 -11.25 28.06
N PRO A 294 -5.34 -10.69 29.27
CA PRO A 294 -6.00 -9.50 29.86
C PRO A 294 -5.86 -8.24 29.02
N PRO A 295 -6.77 -7.24 29.19
CA PRO A 295 -6.71 -5.99 28.46
C PRO A 295 -5.39 -5.22 28.69
N ALA A 296 -4.91 -4.54 27.66
CA ALA A 296 -3.77 -3.64 27.78
C ALA A 296 -4.06 -2.51 28.80
N PRO A 297 -3.04 -1.92 29.46
CA PRO A 297 -3.21 -0.76 30.33
C PRO A 297 -3.95 0.39 29.62
N SER A 298 -4.80 1.14 30.35
CA SER A 298 -5.64 2.21 29.78
C SER A 298 -4.86 3.18 28.89
N LYS A 299 -3.65 3.60 29.32
CA LYS A 299 -2.79 4.50 28.55
C LYS A 299 -2.41 3.92 27.18
N VAL A 300 -2.19 2.60 27.09
CA VAL A 300 -1.84 1.91 25.83
C VAL A 300 -3.07 1.78 24.94
N LEU A 301 -4.21 1.42 25.54
CA LEU A 301 -5.48 1.31 24.83
C LEU A 301 -5.91 2.66 24.24
N GLU A 302 -5.84 3.74 25.02
CA GLU A 302 -6.10 5.11 24.55
C GLU A 302 -5.16 5.50 23.39
N ALA A 303 -3.86 5.23 23.54
CA ALA A 303 -2.88 5.50 22.48
C ALA A 303 -3.21 4.74 21.18
N ALA A 304 -3.68 3.49 21.29
CA ALA A 304 -4.06 2.69 20.14
C ALA A 304 -5.37 3.19 19.48
N LEU A 305 -6.35 3.59 20.27
CA LEU A 305 -7.62 4.14 19.80
C LEU A 305 -7.44 5.50 19.09
N ASP A 306 -6.45 6.27 19.49
CA ASP A 306 -6.11 7.56 18.88
C ASP A 306 -5.38 7.43 17.52
N LEU A 307 -4.87 6.24 17.16
CA LEU A 307 -4.27 6.02 15.83
C LEU A 307 -5.36 6.12 14.75
N ARG A 308 -5.15 7.01 13.81
CA ARG A 308 -6.09 7.28 12.71
C ARG A 308 -5.67 6.56 11.44
N TYR A 309 -6.68 6.17 10.66
CA TYR A 309 -6.50 5.55 9.36
C TYR A 309 -7.36 6.27 8.32
N ARG A 310 -6.88 6.33 7.10
CA ARG A 310 -7.62 6.77 5.93
C ARG A 310 -8.17 5.54 5.21
N ASP A 311 -9.43 5.59 4.84
CA ASP A 311 -10.12 4.56 4.14
C ASP A 311 -10.12 4.83 2.63
N PHE A 312 -10.50 3.83 1.86
CA PHE A 312 -10.31 3.86 0.43
C PHE A 312 -11.48 3.18 -0.29
N LEU A 313 -11.99 3.84 -1.32
CA LEU A 313 -12.98 3.28 -2.23
C LEU A 313 -12.35 3.12 -3.61
N THR A 314 -12.57 1.97 -4.22
CA THR A 314 -12.31 1.75 -5.64
C THR A 314 -13.64 1.52 -6.34
N VAL A 315 -13.99 2.39 -7.27
CA VAL A 315 -15.12 2.19 -8.18
C VAL A 315 -14.57 1.69 -9.51
N ALA A 316 -14.84 0.44 -9.84
CA ALA A 316 -14.48 -0.12 -11.14
C ALA A 316 -15.60 0.17 -12.14
N LEU A 317 -15.26 0.72 -13.30
CA LEU A 317 -16.18 0.97 -14.41
C LEU A 317 -15.77 0.13 -15.62
N ILE A 318 -16.72 -0.59 -16.18
CA ILE A 318 -16.57 -1.32 -17.43
C ILE A 318 -17.04 -0.42 -18.56
N VAL A 319 -16.14 -0.16 -19.52
CA VAL A 319 -16.40 0.78 -20.62
C VAL A 319 -16.33 0.02 -21.95
N ASN A 320 -17.40 0.05 -22.71
CA ASN A 320 -17.45 -0.51 -24.07
C ASN A 320 -16.72 0.43 -25.04
N LYS A 321 -15.44 0.57 -24.84
CA LYS A 321 -14.51 1.29 -25.69
C LYS A 321 -13.09 0.85 -25.37
N ALA A 322 -12.35 0.39 -26.39
CA ALA A 322 -10.92 0.15 -26.29
C ALA A 322 -10.14 1.48 -26.33
N HIS A 323 -8.92 1.45 -25.82
CA HIS A 323 -7.93 2.54 -25.98
C HIS A 323 -8.44 3.92 -25.55
N LEU A 324 -9.00 4.04 -24.33
CA LEU A 324 -9.48 5.31 -23.78
C LEU A 324 -8.32 6.32 -23.63
N PHE A 325 -7.23 5.90 -23.04
CA PHE A 325 -5.97 6.66 -22.89
C PHE A 325 -4.80 5.68 -22.67
N ALA A 326 -3.59 6.15 -22.94
CA ALA A 326 -2.40 5.29 -22.92
C ALA A 326 -1.77 5.11 -21.53
N ASP A 327 -2.15 5.93 -20.56
CA ASP A 327 -1.57 5.89 -19.20
C ASP A 327 -2.00 4.62 -18.46
N ASN A 328 -1.08 4.08 -17.66
CA ASN A 328 -1.44 3.06 -16.67
C ASN A 328 -2.35 3.68 -15.60
N TRP A 329 -2.02 4.90 -15.15
CA TRP A 329 -2.88 5.69 -14.26
C TRP A 329 -2.68 7.19 -14.47
N ILE A 330 -3.70 7.96 -14.08
CA ILE A 330 -3.71 9.42 -14.12
C ILE A 330 -4.01 9.95 -12.72
N TYR A 331 -3.16 10.86 -12.21
CA TYR A 331 -3.41 11.59 -10.97
C TYR A 331 -4.37 12.76 -11.25
N ILE A 332 -5.47 12.86 -10.52
CA ILE A 332 -6.51 13.86 -10.75
C ILE A 332 -6.37 14.99 -9.73
N HIS A 333 -5.72 16.06 -10.15
CA HIS A 333 -5.52 17.26 -9.34
C HIS A 333 -6.65 18.29 -9.52
N ASP A 334 -7.62 17.99 -10.38
CA ASP A 334 -8.76 18.88 -10.64
C ASP A 334 -9.68 18.95 -9.41
N PRO A 335 -9.97 20.14 -8.88
CA PRO A 335 -10.83 20.29 -7.71
C PRO A 335 -12.32 20.09 -8.00
N SER A 336 -12.74 20.07 -9.27
CA SER A 336 -14.15 19.92 -9.67
C SER A 336 -14.71 18.50 -9.47
N VAL A 337 -13.82 17.51 -9.24
CA VAL A 337 -14.16 16.10 -9.04
C VAL A 337 -13.56 15.57 -7.75
N LYS A 338 -14.19 14.54 -7.16
CA LYS A 338 -13.73 13.91 -5.92
C LYS A 338 -12.68 12.82 -6.17
N VAL A 339 -12.70 12.17 -7.35
CA VAL A 339 -11.73 11.14 -7.71
C VAL A 339 -10.30 11.66 -7.60
N GLY A 340 -9.43 10.88 -6.96
CA GLY A 340 -8.02 11.24 -6.77
C GLY A 340 -7.11 10.63 -7.83
N ARG A 341 -7.39 9.42 -8.29
CA ARG A 341 -6.59 8.71 -9.30
C ARG A 341 -7.50 7.81 -10.15
N ILE A 342 -7.18 7.69 -11.43
CA ILE A 342 -7.89 6.80 -12.35
C ILE A 342 -6.88 5.88 -13.00
N GLN A 343 -7.15 4.58 -12.95
CA GLN A 343 -6.34 3.51 -13.54
C GLN A 343 -7.04 2.94 -14.78
N ASN A 344 -6.26 2.52 -15.77
CA ASN A 344 -6.75 1.71 -16.89
C ASN A 344 -6.08 0.34 -16.83
N PHE A 345 -6.77 -0.65 -16.26
CA PHE A 345 -6.19 -1.96 -15.99
C PHE A 345 -5.81 -2.74 -17.24
N GLY A 346 -6.44 -2.48 -18.38
CA GLY A 346 -6.02 -3.03 -19.66
C GLY A 346 -4.59 -2.61 -20.08
N ASN A 347 -4.12 -1.45 -19.62
CA ASN A 347 -2.74 -0.98 -19.87
C ASN A 347 -1.71 -1.60 -18.90
N TRP A 348 -2.16 -2.19 -17.79
CA TRP A 348 -1.30 -2.95 -16.88
C TRP A 348 -1.13 -4.38 -17.37
N SER A 349 -2.24 -5.03 -17.75
CA SER A 349 -2.24 -6.32 -18.42
C SER A 349 -3.51 -6.48 -19.25
N SER A 350 -3.35 -6.95 -20.49
CA SER A 350 -4.50 -7.28 -21.35
C SER A 350 -5.40 -8.36 -20.76
N ASP A 351 -4.83 -9.26 -19.96
CA ASP A 351 -5.56 -10.35 -19.31
C ASP A 351 -6.47 -9.89 -18.14
N MET A 352 -6.39 -8.62 -17.77
CA MET A 352 -7.31 -8.01 -16.80
C MET A 352 -8.70 -7.71 -17.43
N VAL A 353 -8.80 -7.63 -18.76
CA VAL A 353 -10.01 -7.27 -19.50
C VAL A 353 -10.40 -8.41 -20.44
N PRO A 354 -11.43 -9.21 -20.10
CA PRO A 354 -11.76 -10.43 -20.83
C PRO A 354 -12.44 -10.18 -22.19
N VAL A 355 -13.10 -9.03 -22.35
CA VAL A 355 -13.85 -8.72 -23.58
C VAL A 355 -13.05 -7.78 -24.46
N ALA A 356 -12.73 -8.23 -25.67
CA ALA A 356 -12.07 -7.39 -26.67
C ALA A 356 -12.91 -6.15 -26.99
N GLY A 357 -12.26 -5.00 -27.10
CA GLY A 357 -12.95 -3.72 -27.35
C GLY A 357 -13.45 -3.01 -26.09
N HIS A 358 -13.32 -3.62 -24.91
CA HIS A 358 -13.65 -2.98 -23.64
C HIS A 358 -12.41 -2.43 -22.93
N SER A 359 -12.65 -1.60 -21.93
CA SER A 359 -11.69 -1.15 -20.94
C SER A 359 -12.24 -1.35 -19.53
N CYS A 360 -11.36 -1.57 -18.55
CA CYS A 360 -11.70 -1.59 -17.13
C CYS A 360 -10.95 -0.43 -16.45
N LEU A 361 -11.71 0.56 -15.97
CA LEU A 361 -11.19 1.71 -15.23
C LEU A 361 -11.37 1.49 -13.73
N GLY A 362 -10.35 1.82 -12.93
CA GLY A 362 -10.46 1.90 -11.48
C GLY A 362 -10.37 3.35 -11.02
N LEU A 363 -11.42 3.87 -10.43
CA LEU A 363 -11.49 5.21 -9.88
C LEU A 363 -11.28 5.14 -8.36
N GLU A 364 -10.30 5.88 -7.87
CA GLU A 364 -9.88 5.85 -6.48
C GLU A 364 -10.41 7.07 -5.72
N TYR A 365 -11.14 6.80 -4.65
CA TYR A 365 -11.66 7.80 -3.72
C TYR A 365 -11.09 7.57 -2.33
N PHE A 366 -10.57 8.61 -1.72
CA PHE A 366 -10.01 8.60 -0.37
C PHE A 366 -11.02 9.21 0.59
N CYS A 367 -11.39 8.48 1.63
CA CYS A 367 -12.43 8.89 2.59
C CYS A 367 -12.09 8.43 4.01
N PHE A 368 -12.94 8.76 4.96
CA PHE A 368 -13.01 8.15 6.28
C PHE A 368 -14.31 7.35 6.40
N GLU A 369 -14.37 6.35 7.28
CA GLU A 369 -15.56 5.51 7.52
C GLU A 369 -16.84 6.33 7.81
N ASN A 370 -16.69 7.57 8.28
CA ASN A 370 -17.82 8.45 8.60
C ASN A 370 -18.10 9.52 7.52
N ASP A 371 -17.39 9.50 6.39
CA ASP A 371 -17.61 10.46 5.30
C ASP A 371 -18.86 10.10 4.48
N ASP A 372 -19.49 11.10 3.86
CA ASP A 372 -20.61 10.92 2.93
C ASP A 372 -20.27 9.94 1.80
N LEU A 373 -19.02 9.97 1.30
CA LEU A 373 -18.56 9.03 0.26
C LEU A 373 -18.56 7.59 0.72
N TRP A 374 -18.15 7.33 1.98
CA TRP A 374 -18.13 5.97 2.52
C TRP A 374 -19.52 5.40 2.72
N SER A 375 -20.44 6.25 3.16
CA SER A 375 -21.83 5.88 3.47
C SER A 375 -22.75 5.87 2.25
N MET A 376 -22.27 6.37 1.10
CA MET A 376 -23.03 6.44 -0.16
C MET A 376 -23.30 5.04 -0.70
N ASP A 377 -24.52 4.80 -1.22
CA ASP A 377 -24.87 3.54 -1.83
C ASP A 377 -24.05 3.25 -3.10
N ASP A 378 -23.88 1.98 -3.43
CA ASP A 378 -23.04 1.56 -4.58
C ASP A 378 -23.57 2.12 -5.91
N CYS A 379 -24.89 2.20 -6.09
CA CYS A 379 -25.49 2.80 -7.28
C CYS A 379 -25.15 4.28 -7.43
N ASP A 380 -25.13 5.04 -6.33
CA ASP A 380 -24.81 6.45 -6.34
C ASP A 380 -23.30 6.69 -6.55
N LEU A 381 -22.45 5.83 -5.98
CA LEU A 381 -21.00 5.83 -6.25
C LEU A 381 -20.67 5.52 -7.71
N LEU A 382 -21.38 4.56 -8.32
CA LEU A 382 -21.24 4.26 -9.75
C LEU A 382 -21.70 5.43 -10.62
N ALA A 383 -22.82 6.07 -10.27
CA ALA A 383 -23.30 7.26 -10.95
C ALA A 383 -22.35 8.46 -10.81
N LEU A 384 -21.78 8.67 -9.62
CA LEU A 384 -20.77 9.69 -9.36
C LEU A 384 -19.52 9.44 -10.22
N ALA A 385 -18.97 8.23 -10.18
CA ALA A 385 -17.76 7.85 -10.91
C ALA A 385 -17.97 8.00 -12.44
N SER A 386 -19.13 7.59 -12.93
CA SER A 386 -19.48 7.72 -14.35
C SER A 386 -19.58 9.18 -14.81
N ARG A 387 -20.15 10.05 -13.97
CA ARG A 387 -20.19 11.49 -14.24
C ARG A 387 -18.81 12.11 -14.23
N GLU A 388 -17.98 11.77 -13.23
CA GLU A 388 -16.66 12.36 -13.09
C GLU A 388 -15.72 11.95 -14.24
N VAL A 389 -15.72 10.67 -14.65
CA VAL A 389 -14.91 10.22 -15.77
C VAL A 389 -15.34 10.87 -17.08
N SER A 390 -16.64 11.15 -17.24
CA SER A 390 -17.18 11.84 -18.41
C SER A 390 -16.85 13.34 -18.40
N VAL A 391 -16.99 14.02 -17.26
CA VAL A 391 -16.61 15.43 -17.09
C VAL A 391 -15.11 15.64 -17.38
N LEU A 392 -14.27 14.70 -16.97
CA LEU A 392 -12.83 14.71 -17.25
C LEU A 392 -12.50 14.40 -18.72
N GLY A 393 -13.50 14.02 -19.54
CA GLY A 393 -13.32 13.64 -20.94
C GLY A 393 -12.57 12.34 -21.16
N LEU A 394 -12.47 11.48 -20.14
CA LEU A 394 -11.71 10.22 -20.18
C LEU A 394 -12.54 9.07 -20.79
N ALA A 395 -13.85 9.03 -20.54
CA ALA A 395 -14.77 8.11 -21.20
C ALA A 395 -16.15 8.74 -21.36
N PRO A 396 -16.85 8.50 -22.47
CA PRO A 396 -18.23 8.98 -22.64
C PRO A 396 -19.16 8.17 -21.75
N MET A 397 -20.11 8.84 -21.08
CA MET A 397 -21.06 8.19 -20.18
C MET A 397 -21.85 7.06 -20.88
N ALA A 398 -22.25 7.26 -22.12
CA ALA A 398 -23.00 6.27 -22.89
C ALA A 398 -22.20 4.97 -23.20
N ALA A 399 -20.88 4.98 -23.04
CA ALA A 399 -20.06 3.79 -23.22
C ALA A 399 -19.86 2.99 -21.93
N ILE A 400 -20.29 3.50 -20.78
CA ILE A 400 -20.19 2.78 -19.49
C ILE A 400 -21.32 1.75 -19.44
N VAL A 401 -20.96 0.47 -19.37
CA VAL A 401 -21.89 -0.67 -19.46
C VAL A 401 -22.06 -1.41 -18.15
N GLY A 402 -21.23 -1.15 -17.15
CA GLY A 402 -21.31 -1.79 -15.84
C GLY A 402 -20.23 -1.29 -14.89
N GLY A 403 -20.24 -1.81 -13.69
CA GLY A 403 -19.24 -1.49 -12.69
C GLY A 403 -19.56 -2.07 -11.32
N THR A 404 -18.62 -1.93 -10.40
CA THR A 404 -18.76 -2.38 -9.01
C THR A 404 -17.95 -1.49 -8.07
N VAL A 405 -18.27 -1.55 -6.78
CA VAL A 405 -17.64 -0.75 -5.73
C VAL A 405 -16.94 -1.68 -4.73
N VAL A 406 -15.73 -1.32 -4.35
CA VAL A 406 -14.99 -1.99 -3.28
C VAL A 406 -14.62 -0.98 -2.21
N ARG A 407 -15.04 -1.24 -0.97
CA ARG A 407 -14.65 -0.47 0.21
C ARG A 407 -13.52 -1.17 0.94
N MET A 408 -12.45 -0.43 1.22
CA MET A 408 -11.29 -0.94 1.94
C MET A 408 -11.01 -0.04 3.15
N PRO A 409 -11.39 -0.50 4.36
CA PRO A 409 -11.12 0.24 5.57
C PRO A 409 -9.63 0.19 5.92
N LYS A 410 -9.14 1.23 6.60
CA LYS A 410 -7.78 1.33 7.16
C LYS A 410 -6.68 1.11 6.12
N ALA A 411 -6.86 1.69 4.91
CA ALA A 411 -5.91 1.52 3.81
C ALA A 411 -4.60 2.28 4.05
N TYR A 412 -4.65 3.43 4.73
CA TYR A 412 -3.48 4.28 4.97
C TYR A 412 -3.41 4.73 6.43
N PRO A 413 -2.28 4.51 7.13
CA PRO A 413 -2.03 5.13 8.44
C PRO A 413 -1.90 6.65 8.27
N VAL A 414 -2.55 7.43 9.13
CA VAL A 414 -2.49 8.90 9.11
C VAL A 414 -1.37 9.38 10.02
N TYR A 415 -0.54 10.29 9.51
CA TYR A 415 0.61 10.86 10.22
C TYR A 415 0.29 12.28 10.71
N ASP A 416 -0.57 12.36 11.70
CA ASP A 416 -0.90 13.61 12.38
C ASP A 416 0.19 14.03 13.40
N ALA A 417 -0.05 15.14 14.11
CA ALA A 417 0.93 15.71 15.04
C ALA A 417 1.28 14.77 16.21
N VAL A 418 0.39 13.84 16.58
CA VAL A 418 0.52 13.05 17.81
C VAL A 418 0.88 11.59 17.57
N TYR A 419 0.81 11.08 16.33
CA TYR A 419 0.97 9.65 16.05
C TYR A 419 2.28 9.04 16.57
N ARG A 420 3.41 9.78 16.51
CA ARG A 420 4.72 9.27 16.96
C ARG A 420 4.75 8.99 18.47
N SER A 421 4.18 9.88 19.28
CA SER A 421 4.11 9.70 20.73
C SER A 421 3.21 8.53 21.11
N LYS A 422 2.08 8.37 20.42
CA LYS A 422 1.16 7.26 20.60
C LYS A 422 1.79 5.93 20.18
N LEU A 423 2.46 5.92 19.02
CA LEU A 423 3.14 4.72 18.51
C LEU A 423 4.26 4.26 19.45
N ARG A 424 5.00 5.18 20.07
CA ARG A 424 6.03 4.84 21.08
C ARG A 424 5.41 4.11 22.28
N ILE A 425 4.31 4.62 22.84
CA ILE A 425 3.62 3.99 23.97
C ILE A 425 3.19 2.56 23.63
N ILE A 426 2.67 2.36 22.41
CA ILE A 426 2.23 1.05 21.94
C ILE A 426 3.44 0.11 21.74
N ARG A 427 4.51 0.60 21.09
CA ARG A 427 5.72 -0.18 20.85
C ARG A 427 6.34 -0.63 22.18
N ASP A 428 6.56 0.30 23.12
CA ASP A 428 7.17 0.00 24.42
C ASP A 428 6.38 -1.09 25.18
N TYR A 429 5.05 -1.13 25.01
CA TYR A 429 4.23 -2.18 25.60
C TYR A 429 4.30 -3.51 24.84
N LEU A 430 4.29 -3.48 23.49
CA LEU A 430 4.39 -4.69 22.68
C LEU A 430 5.75 -5.37 22.81
N ASP A 431 6.82 -4.61 23.02
CA ASP A 431 8.17 -5.13 23.24
C ASP A 431 8.29 -5.96 24.55
N CYS A 432 7.28 -5.93 25.46
CA CYS A 432 7.20 -6.82 26.61
C CYS A 432 6.87 -8.28 26.25
N PHE A 433 6.35 -8.53 25.04
CA PHE A 433 5.98 -9.88 24.60
C PHE A 433 7.07 -10.47 23.71
N SER A 434 7.76 -11.50 24.18
CA SER A 434 8.89 -12.10 23.46
C SER A 434 8.49 -12.95 22.26
N ASN A 435 7.20 -13.29 22.09
CA ASN A 435 6.68 -14.09 21.01
C ASN A 435 5.57 -13.40 20.16
N LEU A 436 5.48 -12.07 20.23
CA LEU A 436 4.53 -11.28 19.42
C LEU A 436 5.29 -10.36 18.49
N HIS A 437 5.10 -10.53 17.19
CA HIS A 437 5.83 -9.83 16.14
C HIS A 437 4.86 -9.05 15.24
N PRO A 438 4.64 -7.74 15.46
CA PRO A 438 3.89 -6.91 14.55
C PRO A 438 4.68 -6.67 13.25
N ILE A 439 4.00 -6.79 12.07
CA ILE A 439 4.62 -6.66 10.75
C ILE A 439 3.71 -5.91 9.78
N GLY A 440 4.27 -5.51 8.65
CA GLY A 440 3.52 -4.96 7.53
C GLY A 440 3.15 -3.50 7.67
N ARG A 441 2.10 -3.06 6.94
CA ARG A 441 1.64 -1.67 6.93
C ARG A 441 0.88 -1.31 8.20
N ASN A 442 -0.18 -2.05 8.50
CA ASN A 442 -1.10 -1.72 9.58
C ASN A 442 -0.60 -2.24 10.94
N GLY A 443 0.13 -3.37 10.98
CA GLY A 443 0.75 -3.88 12.18
C GLY A 443 1.92 -3.03 12.71
N LEU A 444 2.50 -2.15 11.87
CA LEU A 444 3.52 -1.18 12.28
C LEU A 444 3.02 0.28 12.21
N HIS A 445 1.77 0.51 11.83
CA HIS A 445 1.23 1.85 11.53
C HIS A 445 2.19 2.67 10.65
N LYS A 446 2.72 2.03 9.60
CA LYS A 446 3.66 2.62 8.63
C LYS A 446 3.13 2.54 7.22
N TYR A 447 3.42 3.57 6.41
CA TYR A 447 3.06 3.57 4.98
C TYR A 447 4.03 2.66 4.19
N ASN A 448 3.97 1.38 4.48
CA ASN A 448 4.75 0.35 3.80
C ASN A 448 4.08 -0.04 2.48
N ASN A 449 4.84 -0.07 1.39
CA ASN A 449 4.42 -0.72 0.16
C ASN A 449 4.50 -2.25 0.33
N GLN A 450 4.15 -3.02 -0.71
CA GLN A 450 4.17 -4.49 -0.63
C GLN A 450 5.56 -5.01 -0.25
N ASP A 451 6.61 -4.52 -0.89
CA ASP A 451 7.99 -4.93 -0.65
C ASP A 451 8.45 -4.66 0.80
N HIS A 452 8.17 -3.48 1.34
CA HIS A 452 8.46 -3.18 2.75
C HIS A 452 7.66 -4.10 3.68
N SER A 453 6.38 -4.36 3.38
CA SER A 453 5.55 -5.25 4.17
C SER A 453 6.09 -6.68 4.15
N MET A 454 6.53 -7.18 3.00
CA MET A 454 7.20 -8.45 2.85
C MET A 454 8.54 -8.49 3.60
N PHE A 455 9.33 -7.42 3.49
CA PHE A 455 10.63 -7.37 4.15
C PHE A 455 10.51 -7.35 5.67
N THR A 456 9.51 -6.65 6.24
CA THR A 456 9.24 -6.73 7.69
C THR A 456 8.93 -8.14 8.15
N ALA A 457 8.22 -8.92 7.32
CA ALA A 457 7.91 -10.32 7.61
C ALA A 457 9.14 -11.22 7.54
N MET A 458 10.00 -11.03 6.54
CA MET A 458 11.27 -11.75 6.42
C MET A 458 12.16 -11.51 7.65
N LEU A 459 12.27 -10.26 8.11
CA LEU A 459 13.05 -9.92 9.31
C LEU A 459 12.43 -10.50 10.58
N ALA A 460 11.10 -10.49 10.71
CA ALA A 460 10.42 -11.10 11.85
C ALA A 460 10.68 -12.60 11.94
N VAL A 461 10.63 -13.32 10.81
CA VAL A 461 10.96 -14.74 10.78
C VAL A 461 12.43 -15.00 11.11
N ARG A 462 13.37 -14.18 10.61
CA ARG A 462 14.78 -14.28 10.99
C ARG A 462 15.00 -14.08 12.48
N ASN A 463 14.31 -13.10 13.10
CA ASN A 463 14.35 -12.91 14.56
C ASN A 463 13.85 -14.15 15.31
N ILE A 464 12.76 -14.78 14.84
CA ILE A 464 12.24 -16.04 15.41
C ILE A 464 13.27 -17.17 15.30
N LEU A 465 14.09 -17.15 14.24
CA LEU A 465 15.16 -18.15 14.01
C LEU A 465 16.46 -17.81 14.72
N GLY A 466 16.53 -16.72 15.49
CA GLY A 466 17.67 -16.37 16.36
C GLY A 466 18.56 -15.23 15.84
N GLU A 467 18.15 -14.52 14.78
CA GLU A 467 18.78 -13.26 14.39
C GLU A 467 18.17 -12.08 15.18
N GLU A 468 18.79 -10.90 15.10
CA GLU A 468 18.30 -9.67 15.75
C GLU A 468 18.22 -8.54 14.74
N HIS A 469 16.98 -8.16 14.37
CA HIS A 469 16.70 -7.06 13.44
C HIS A 469 15.63 -6.12 14.00
N ASP A 470 15.82 -4.81 13.86
CA ASP A 470 14.77 -3.84 14.16
C ASP A 470 13.75 -3.75 13.01
N ILE A 471 12.63 -4.48 13.13
CA ILE A 471 11.54 -4.50 12.17
C ILE A 471 10.93 -3.09 12.01
N TRP A 472 10.92 -2.29 13.08
CA TRP A 472 10.42 -0.93 13.07
C TRP A 472 11.32 0.05 12.29
N ALA A 473 12.57 -0.31 11.99
CA ALA A 473 13.47 0.49 11.17
C ALA A 473 13.18 0.37 9.67
N VAL A 474 12.47 -0.67 9.21
CA VAL A 474 12.13 -0.83 7.79
C VAL A 474 11.34 0.39 7.29
N ASN A 475 11.72 0.93 6.12
CA ASN A 475 11.11 2.14 5.53
C ASN A 475 11.17 3.38 6.45
N SER A 476 12.23 3.47 7.25
CA SER A 476 12.53 4.66 8.07
C SER A 476 13.50 5.60 7.39
N ASP A 477 14.23 5.11 6.38
CA ASP A 477 15.24 5.88 5.66
C ASP A 477 14.57 6.95 4.80
N CYS A 478 15.18 8.14 4.81
CA CYS A 478 14.77 9.29 4.01
C CYS A 478 14.92 9.08 2.48
N GLU A 479 15.36 7.90 2.03
CA GLU A 479 15.79 7.61 0.67
C GLU A 479 15.02 6.48 -0.01
N TYR A 480 13.71 6.36 0.20
CA TYR A 480 12.93 5.53 -0.69
C TYR A 480 12.74 6.25 -2.03
N HIS A 481 13.76 6.22 -2.85
CA HIS A 481 13.68 6.62 -4.24
C HIS A 481 13.27 5.41 -5.08
N GLU A 482 12.27 5.61 -5.93
CA GLU A 482 11.88 4.68 -7.00
C GLU A 482 12.94 4.70 -8.13
N GLU A 483 14.22 4.66 -7.79
CA GLU A 483 15.34 4.67 -8.72
C GLU A 483 15.87 3.24 -8.86
N MET A 484 15.94 2.73 -10.09
CA MET A 484 16.71 1.53 -10.40
C MET A 484 18.19 1.92 -10.55
N ASP A 485 19.10 1.18 -9.93
CA ASP A 485 20.49 1.15 -10.35
C ASP A 485 20.56 0.40 -11.69
N GLU A 486 21.19 1.00 -12.69
CA GLU A 486 21.36 0.39 -14.04
C GLU A 486 22.10 -0.97 -14.02
N ALA A 487 22.75 -1.30 -12.90
CA ALA A 487 23.43 -2.57 -12.70
C ALA A 487 22.49 -3.80 -12.64
N SER A 488 21.21 -3.64 -12.31
CA SER A 488 20.26 -4.75 -12.29
C SER A 488 19.75 -5.16 -13.68
N ASP A 489 19.86 -4.28 -14.66
CA ASP A 489 19.45 -4.57 -16.06
C ASP A 489 20.46 -5.47 -16.84
N MET A 490 21.70 -5.59 -16.33
CA MET A 490 22.73 -6.42 -16.99
C MET A 490 22.61 -7.92 -16.69
N VAL A 491 21.98 -8.31 -15.58
CA VAL A 491 21.85 -9.73 -15.22
C VAL A 491 20.80 -10.45 -16.09
N ASP A 492 19.78 -9.73 -16.57
CA ASP A 492 18.73 -10.31 -17.42
C ASP A 492 19.15 -10.46 -18.90
N SER A 493 20.24 -9.84 -19.34
CA SER A 493 20.74 -9.94 -20.71
C SER A 493 21.66 -11.13 -20.94
N GLU A 494 22.32 -11.67 -19.90
CA GLU A 494 23.24 -12.82 -20.01
C GLU A 494 22.56 -14.19 -19.90
N SER A 495 21.28 -14.25 -19.50
CA SER A 495 20.52 -15.52 -19.44
C SER A 495 19.77 -15.86 -20.75
N ARG A 496 20.04 -15.16 -21.85
CA ARG A 496 19.43 -15.38 -23.18
C ARG A 496 20.45 -15.69 -24.28
N ILE A 497 21.54 -16.38 -23.93
CA ILE A 497 22.41 -17.02 -24.93
C ILE A 497 22.39 -18.52 -24.72
#